data_25743e1dfa2eee94780715ba605f354f
#
_entry.id   25743e1dfa2eee94780715ba605f354f
#
_cell.length_a   1.000
_cell.length_b   1.000
_cell.length_c   1.000
_cell.angle_alpha   90.00
_cell.angle_beta   90.00
_cell.angle_gamma   90.00
#
_symmetry.space_group_name_H-M   'P 1'
#
loop_
_entity.id
_entity.type
_entity.pdbx_description
1 polymer ?
#
loop_
_entity_poly.entity_id
_entity_poly.type
_entity_poly.pdbx_seq_one_letter_code
_entity_poly.pdbx_strand_id
1 'polypeptide(L)'
;MTERRSRILYVEDDPSSARLVKRVLEAEGFDVVIAEDGISALEIAQQVRPDLVLMDINISGLDGYEVTTRLRSIETLQDVPIVALTAATLKGDRERALIAGCNGYIPKPVDVDRLPEQVRSYLGGFREQIESLEEKSEYLVEYSRRLVERLEDKIRELQKANEELQRIDKMKTDFVVLAGHELRTPLTVIYGYAQLLLSDPRIPGSEDEEGSPRYLIAQVAKATQRLSQVVEDILNVSMIDANRLELAMGPVFLDHLVRSVIADITSLAPDRDLTFKVKGLEDLPPVMGDGRRLHQALWNVLSNAMKYTPDGGRITITGQKVEQAIHLMIQDTGIGIDPEERERIFERFYVLENTLLHRSSKTAFKGGGLGLGLTVARGIIEAHGGKIWAESPGRDEERLPGTTFHILLPLPAPPDEG
;
A
#
# COMPACT_ATOMS: atom_id res chain seq x y z
N MET A 1 1.36 2.52 56.53
CA MET A 1 1.03 3.15 55.24
C MET A 1 2.36 3.54 54.63
N THR A 2 2.79 2.83 53.57
CA THR A 2 4.00 3.17 52.84
C THR A 2 3.73 4.49 52.10
N GLU A 3 4.39 5.58 52.52
CA GLU A 3 4.31 6.87 51.79
C GLU A 3 4.68 6.63 50.33
N ARG A 4 3.78 7.01 49.42
CA ARG A 4 4.03 6.97 47.96
C ARG A 4 5.21 7.90 47.69
N ARG A 5 6.30 7.35 47.15
CA ARG A 5 7.45 8.13 46.69
C ARG A 5 7.02 9.04 45.53
N SER A 6 7.42 10.31 45.57
CA SER A 6 7.17 11.22 44.44
C SER A 6 7.97 10.80 43.24
N ARG A 7 7.32 10.74 42.07
CA ARG A 7 7.91 10.30 40.82
C ARG A 7 8.39 11.49 40.01
N ILE A 8 9.65 11.43 39.62
CA ILE A 8 10.32 12.47 38.84
C ILE A 8 10.66 11.93 37.46
N LEU A 9 10.22 12.62 36.40
CA LEU A 9 10.72 12.38 35.06
C LEU A 9 11.92 13.30 34.82
N TYR A 10 13.06 12.72 34.56
CA TYR A 10 14.28 13.46 34.23
C TYR A 10 14.62 13.28 32.77
N VAL A 11 14.64 14.37 32.00
CA VAL A 11 14.95 14.40 30.57
C VAL A 11 16.36 14.93 30.39
N GLU A 12 17.26 14.07 29.90
CA GLU A 12 18.70 14.37 29.75
C GLU A 12 19.30 13.41 28.73
N ASP A 13 20.00 13.91 27.73
CA ASP A 13 20.64 13.11 26.66
C ASP A 13 22.07 12.67 26.99
N ASP A 14 22.73 13.29 28.01
CA ASP A 14 24.01 12.80 28.52
C ASP A 14 23.83 11.66 29.55
N PRO A 15 24.23 10.42 29.24
CA PRO A 15 24.03 9.29 30.15
C PRO A 15 24.79 9.41 31.48
N SER A 16 25.84 10.25 31.54
CA SER A 16 26.63 10.45 32.74
C SER A 16 25.93 11.39 33.72
N SER A 17 25.41 12.49 33.23
CA SER A 17 24.57 13.44 33.98
C SER A 17 23.28 12.78 34.44
N ALA A 18 22.63 12.03 33.57
CA ALA A 18 21.39 11.30 33.87
C ALA A 18 21.60 10.32 35.06
N ARG A 19 22.65 9.54 35.06
CA ARG A 19 22.99 8.58 36.12
C ARG A 19 23.33 9.25 37.44
N LEU A 20 24.06 10.36 37.40
CA LEU A 20 24.43 11.11 38.59
C LEU A 20 23.20 11.68 39.31
N VAL A 21 22.38 12.44 38.60
CA VAL A 21 21.16 13.05 39.14
C VAL A 21 20.17 12.00 39.62
N LYS A 22 19.96 10.93 38.87
CA LYS A 22 19.12 9.80 39.27
C LYS A 22 19.57 9.23 40.62
N ARG A 23 20.85 8.93 40.76
CA ARG A 23 21.41 8.33 41.97
C ARG A 23 21.24 9.23 43.21
N VAL A 24 21.41 10.55 43.03
CA VAL A 24 21.23 11.54 44.09
C VAL A 24 19.78 11.59 44.54
N LEU A 25 18.84 11.70 43.61
CA LEU A 25 17.42 11.81 43.94
C LEU A 25 16.82 10.50 44.47
N GLU A 26 17.27 9.34 43.95
CA GLU A 26 16.84 8.03 44.50
C GLU A 26 17.33 7.79 45.92
N ALA A 27 18.54 8.28 46.27
CA ALA A 27 19.06 8.22 47.65
C ALA A 27 18.23 9.04 48.62
N GLU A 28 17.60 10.11 48.16
CA GLU A 28 16.72 10.99 48.89
C GLU A 28 15.23 10.58 48.88
N GLY A 29 14.93 9.38 48.34
CA GLY A 29 13.62 8.75 48.41
C GLY A 29 12.67 9.05 47.26
N PHE A 30 13.13 9.66 46.16
CA PHE A 30 12.34 9.85 44.94
C PHE A 30 12.34 8.62 44.07
N ASP A 31 11.33 8.49 43.20
CA ASP A 31 11.27 7.50 42.12
C ASP A 31 11.63 8.21 40.79
N VAL A 32 12.78 7.88 40.17
CA VAL A 32 13.30 8.64 39.03
C VAL A 32 13.27 7.83 37.77
N VAL A 33 12.53 8.32 36.77
CA VAL A 33 12.45 7.80 35.41
C VAL A 33 13.23 8.72 34.49
N ILE A 34 14.10 8.16 33.63
CA ILE A 34 14.91 8.92 32.67
C ILE A 34 14.28 8.84 31.28
N ALA A 35 14.28 9.94 30.56
CA ALA A 35 14.06 10.02 29.13
C ALA A 35 15.32 10.58 28.47
N GLU A 36 15.79 9.94 27.41
CA GLU A 36 17.08 10.28 26.77
C GLU A 36 16.93 11.32 25.65
N ASP A 37 15.69 11.61 25.24
CA ASP A 37 15.36 12.61 24.21
C ASP A 37 13.96 13.19 24.40
N GLY A 38 13.63 14.22 23.62
CA GLY A 38 12.35 14.93 23.75
C GLY A 38 11.14 14.10 23.33
N ILE A 39 11.27 13.15 22.41
CA ILE A 39 10.16 12.30 21.94
C ILE A 39 9.84 11.26 23.01
N SER A 40 10.85 10.56 23.51
CA SER A 40 10.70 9.60 24.60
C SER A 40 10.16 10.26 25.88
N ALA A 41 10.53 11.52 26.15
CA ALA A 41 10.00 12.28 27.27
C ALA A 41 8.47 12.47 27.21
N LEU A 42 7.93 12.78 26.02
CA LEU A 42 6.47 12.93 25.82
C LEU A 42 5.72 11.61 26.00
N GLU A 43 6.26 10.51 25.49
CA GLU A 43 5.66 9.18 25.62
C GLU A 43 5.69 8.68 27.07
N ILE A 44 6.85 8.80 27.73
CA ILE A 44 7.03 8.37 29.11
C ILE A 44 6.16 9.20 30.07
N ALA A 45 6.09 10.52 29.88
CA ALA A 45 5.29 11.39 30.73
C ALA A 45 3.81 10.99 30.75
N GLN A 46 3.25 10.60 29.61
CA GLN A 46 1.85 10.14 29.51
C GLN A 46 1.62 8.80 30.24
N GLN A 47 2.60 7.87 30.14
CA GLN A 47 2.50 6.54 30.75
C GLN A 47 2.69 6.59 32.27
N VAL A 48 3.71 7.33 32.72
CA VAL A 48 4.19 7.29 34.12
C VAL A 48 3.49 8.29 35.02
N ARG A 49 2.94 9.37 34.43
CA ARG A 49 2.31 10.49 35.15
C ARG A 49 3.20 10.99 36.29
N PRO A 50 4.30 11.68 35.97
CA PRO A 50 5.24 12.15 36.99
C PRO A 50 4.63 13.22 37.86
N ASP A 51 5.13 13.31 39.11
CA ASP A 51 4.78 14.38 40.05
C ASP A 51 5.61 15.65 39.79
N LEU A 52 6.76 15.53 39.08
CA LEU A 52 7.62 16.64 38.66
C LEU A 52 8.46 16.21 37.45
N VAL A 53 8.72 17.15 36.53
CA VAL A 53 9.63 16.96 35.37
C VAL A 53 10.87 17.85 35.56
N LEU A 54 12.05 17.23 35.50
CA LEU A 54 13.32 17.93 35.29
C LEU A 54 13.67 17.89 33.85
N MET A 55 13.75 19.04 33.19
CA MET A 55 13.89 19.16 31.75
C MET A 55 15.23 19.81 31.37
N ASP A 56 16.15 19.05 30.81
CA ASP A 56 17.26 19.70 30.13
C ASP A 56 16.75 20.45 28.89
N ILE A 57 17.20 21.69 28.76
CA ILE A 57 16.79 22.52 27.63
C ILE A 57 17.57 22.10 26.37
N ASN A 58 18.82 21.67 26.50
CA ASN A 58 19.70 21.32 25.38
C ASN A 58 19.74 19.81 25.17
N ILE A 59 18.62 19.23 24.76
CA ILE A 59 18.51 17.80 24.40
C ILE A 59 18.52 17.58 22.89
N SER A 60 18.93 16.42 22.48
CA SER A 60 18.93 16.03 21.08
C SER A 60 17.52 15.86 20.51
N GLY A 61 17.32 16.27 19.27
CA GLY A 61 16.04 16.12 18.55
C GLY A 61 15.09 17.29 18.75
N LEU A 62 14.22 17.22 19.75
CA LEU A 62 13.31 18.31 20.13
C LEU A 62 13.95 19.17 21.22
N ASP A 63 13.91 20.49 21.06
CA ASP A 63 14.31 21.45 22.10
C ASP A 63 13.47 21.28 23.37
N GLY A 64 14.10 21.32 24.55
CA GLY A 64 13.41 21.20 25.85
C GLY A 64 12.28 22.21 26.04
N TYR A 65 12.36 23.39 25.45
CA TYR A 65 11.28 24.37 25.43
C TYR A 65 10.05 23.86 24.64
N GLU A 66 10.29 23.22 23.51
CA GLU A 66 9.23 22.63 22.67
C GLU A 66 8.56 21.46 23.40
N VAL A 67 9.36 20.59 24.03
CA VAL A 67 8.85 19.48 24.84
C VAL A 67 7.99 20.01 25.99
N THR A 68 8.45 21.05 26.69
CA THR A 68 7.69 21.70 27.76
C THR A 68 6.33 22.23 27.28
N THR A 69 6.32 22.93 26.15
CA THR A 69 5.08 23.46 25.55
C THR A 69 4.10 22.34 25.18
N ARG A 70 4.61 21.23 24.64
CA ARG A 70 3.79 20.06 24.32
C ARG A 70 3.27 19.34 25.56
N LEU A 71 4.08 19.19 26.62
CA LEU A 71 3.63 18.63 27.88
C LEU A 71 2.50 19.48 28.49
N ARG A 72 2.56 20.80 28.40
CA ARG A 72 1.50 21.73 28.85
C ARG A 72 0.21 21.61 28.05
N SER A 73 0.25 21.16 26.81
CA SER A 73 -0.96 20.92 26.01
C SER A 73 -1.69 19.63 26.39
N ILE A 74 -1.07 18.75 27.17
CA ILE A 74 -1.66 17.49 27.64
C ILE A 74 -2.44 17.74 28.94
N GLU A 75 -3.76 17.57 28.91
CA GLU A 75 -4.67 17.88 30.01
C GLU A 75 -4.25 17.26 31.34
N THR A 76 -3.74 16.03 31.34
CA THR A 76 -3.31 15.31 32.55
C THR A 76 -1.97 15.79 33.13
N LEU A 77 -1.21 16.60 32.38
CA LEU A 77 0.14 17.09 32.76
C LEU A 77 0.23 18.61 32.89
N GLN A 78 -0.89 19.32 32.68
CA GLN A 78 -0.91 20.79 32.70
C GLN A 78 -0.40 21.38 34.03
N ASP A 79 -0.72 20.74 35.16
CA ASP A 79 -0.38 21.22 36.53
C ASP A 79 0.92 20.63 37.05
N VAL A 80 1.50 19.63 36.37
CA VAL A 80 2.77 18.99 36.81
C VAL A 80 3.90 20.02 36.76
N PRO A 81 4.65 20.25 37.87
CA PRO A 81 5.77 21.16 37.82
C PRO A 81 6.86 20.70 36.87
N ILE A 82 7.26 21.59 35.95
CA ILE A 82 8.37 21.39 35.02
C ILE A 82 9.46 22.38 35.39
N VAL A 83 10.65 21.86 35.70
CA VAL A 83 11.81 22.64 36.09
C VAL A 83 12.90 22.50 35.04
N ALA A 84 13.28 23.61 34.43
CA ALA A 84 14.31 23.63 33.40
C ALA A 84 15.70 23.46 33.98
N LEU A 85 16.55 22.67 33.35
CA LEU A 85 17.98 22.63 33.62
C LEU A 85 18.68 23.38 32.49
N THR A 86 19.34 24.48 32.76
CA THR A 86 19.94 25.35 31.72
C THR A 86 21.35 25.78 32.10
N ALA A 87 22.23 25.93 31.10
CA ALA A 87 23.55 26.51 31.25
C ALA A 87 23.37 28.03 31.55
N ALA A 88 23.56 28.45 32.75
CA ALA A 88 23.28 29.81 33.27
C ALA A 88 24.18 30.91 32.68
N THR A 89 24.24 31.07 31.35
CA THR A 89 25.21 31.95 30.70
C THR A 89 24.67 33.18 29.98
N LEU A 90 23.36 33.25 29.71
CA LEU A 90 22.77 34.37 28.96
C LEU A 90 21.58 34.98 29.75
N LYS A 91 21.54 36.31 29.86
CA LYS A 91 20.32 37.03 30.21
C LYS A 91 19.24 36.61 29.22
N GLY A 92 18.15 36.03 29.70
CA GLY A 92 17.02 35.61 28.88
C GLY A 92 16.73 34.12 28.88
N ASP A 93 17.64 33.22 29.29
CA ASP A 93 17.35 31.77 29.34
C ASP A 93 16.35 31.41 30.45
N ARG A 94 16.39 32.16 31.56
CA ARG A 94 15.41 32.05 32.64
C ARG A 94 14.01 32.44 32.15
N GLU A 95 13.92 33.61 31.54
CA GLU A 95 12.67 34.15 31.01
C GLU A 95 12.09 33.22 29.95
N ARG A 96 12.94 32.68 29.05
CA ARG A 96 12.52 31.70 28.05
C ARG A 96 11.94 30.43 28.64
N ALA A 97 12.59 29.88 29.66
CA ALA A 97 12.08 28.67 30.32
C ALA A 97 10.70 28.90 30.95
N LEU A 98 10.51 30.04 31.64
CA LEU A 98 9.25 30.40 32.27
C LEU A 98 8.15 30.68 31.22
N ILE A 99 8.48 31.33 30.12
CA ILE A 99 7.55 31.61 29.02
C ILE A 99 7.13 30.31 28.30
N ALA A 100 8.04 29.37 28.12
CA ALA A 100 7.73 28.06 27.56
C ALA A 100 6.80 27.20 28.44
N GLY A 101 6.61 27.62 29.71
CA GLY A 101 5.71 26.96 30.65
C GLY A 101 6.42 26.20 31.77
N CYS A 102 7.74 26.37 31.93
CA CYS A 102 8.45 25.88 33.14
C CYS A 102 7.99 26.62 34.38
N ASN A 103 8.03 25.95 35.53
CA ASN A 103 7.68 26.51 36.81
C ASN A 103 8.89 27.12 37.54
N GLY A 104 10.07 26.92 36.99
CA GLY A 104 11.32 27.45 37.47
C GLY A 104 12.49 26.87 36.71
N TYR A 105 13.70 27.20 37.13
CA TYR A 105 14.93 26.71 36.51
C TYR A 105 16.00 26.36 37.56
N ILE A 106 16.93 25.48 37.18
CA ILE A 106 18.11 25.13 37.95
C ILE A 106 19.32 25.30 37.02
N PRO A 107 20.32 26.12 37.41
CA PRO A 107 21.49 26.33 36.55
C PRO A 107 22.40 25.08 36.50
N LYS A 108 22.95 24.79 35.35
CA LYS A 108 24.03 23.80 35.16
C LYS A 108 25.40 24.50 35.37
N PRO A 109 26.39 23.87 36.02
CA PRO A 109 26.35 22.50 36.54
C PRO A 109 25.45 22.36 37.74
N VAL A 110 24.64 21.26 37.78
CA VAL A 110 23.68 21.01 38.85
C VAL A 110 24.41 20.76 40.15
N ASP A 111 24.09 21.57 41.17
CA ASP A 111 24.57 21.36 42.55
C ASP A 111 23.81 20.17 43.15
N VAL A 112 24.49 19.03 43.20
CA VAL A 112 23.90 17.75 43.62
C VAL A 112 23.48 17.76 45.11
N ASP A 113 24.12 18.60 45.94
CA ASP A 113 23.80 18.69 47.37
C ASP A 113 22.52 19.50 47.61
N ARG A 114 22.23 20.47 46.76
CA ARG A 114 21.04 21.31 46.82
C ARG A 114 19.86 20.81 45.99
N LEU A 115 20.10 19.99 45.01
CA LEU A 115 19.07 19.52 44.08
C LEU A 115 17.85 18.88 44.77
N PRO A 116 18.01 18.00 45.78
CA PRO A 116 16.84 17.39 46.44
C PRO A 116 15.95 18.39 47.14
N GLU A 117 16.53 19.41 47.76
CA GLU A 117 15.80 20.48 48.45
C GLU A 117 15.02 21.36 47.45
N GLN A 118 15.66 21.71 46.31
CA GLN A 118 15.02 22.46 45.24
C GLN A 118 13.84 21.67 44.64
N VAL A 119 14.01 20.38 44.39
CA VAL A 119 12.93 19.49 43.87
C VAL A 119 11.75 19.45 44.86
N ARG A 120 12.02 19.29 46.19
CA ARG A 120 10.97 19.34 47.22
C ARG A 120 10.24 20.68 47.22
N SER A 121 10.95 21.79 47.02
CA SER A 121 10.33 23.13 46.97
C SER A 121 9.34 23.25 45.80
N TYR A 122 9.72 22.79 44.59
CA TYR A 122 8.82 22.80 43.41
C TYR A 122 7.63 21.85 43.59
N LEU A 123 7.84 20.66 44.16
CA LEU A 123 6.76 19.74 44.54
C LEU A 123 5.80 20.37 45.58
N GLY A 124 6.35 21.17 46.49
CA GLY A 124 5.57 21.92 47.48
C GLY A 124 4.81 23.12 46.92
N GLY A 125 4.89 23.37 45.64
CA GLY A 125 4.12 24.43 44.96
C GLY A 125 4.90 25.72 44.70
N PHE A 126 6.21 25.75 44.96
CA PHE A 126 7.02 26.93 44.57
C PHE A 126 6.95 27.14 43.03
N ARG A 127 6.80 28.41 42.64
CA ARG A 127 6.76 28.83 41.23
C ARG A 127 7.50 30.15 41.08
N GLU A 128 8.37 30.24 40.11
CA GLU A 128 8.98 31.51 39.76
C GLU A 128 8.01 32.36 38.92
N GLN A 129 8.03 33.68 39.14
CA GLN A 129 7.17 34.60 38.39
C GLN A 129 7.95 35.33 37.30
N ILE A 130 7.28 35.59 36.19
CA ILE A 130 7.78 36.44 35.11
C ILE A 130 7.44 37.89 35.47
N GLU A 131 8.43 38.75 35.44
CA GLU A 131 8.27 40.16 35.81
C GLU A 131 7.62 41.03 34.73
N SER A 132 7.58 40.56 33.45
CA SER A 132 7.06 41.38 32.34
C SER A 132 6.18 40.55 31.37
N LEU A 133 4.97 41.04 31.07
CA LEU A 133 4.04 40.52 30.07
C LEU A 133 4.50 40.79 28.64
N GLU A 134 5.30 41.86 28.44
CA GLU A 134 5.81 42.23 27.09
C GLU A 134 6.84 41.24 26.56
N GLU A 135 7.77 40.76 27.41
CA GLU A 135 8.76 39.73 27.06
C GLU A 135 8.12 38.40 26.68
N LYS A 136 7.00 38.04 27.34
CA LYS A 136 6.23 36.85 26.98
C LYS A 136 5.64 36.95 25.55
N SER A 137 5.13 38.13 25.20
CA SER A 137 4.54 38.36 23.88
C SER A 137 5.58 38.32 22.74
N GLU A 138 6.73 38.96 22.96
CA GLU A 138 7.81 38.97 21.97
C GLU A 138 8.36 37.54 21.71
N TYR A 139 8.56 36.75 22.76
CA TYR A 139 9.01 35.38 22.64
C TYR A 139 8.02 34.51 21.83
N LEU A 140 6.72 34.60 22.14
CA LEU A 140 5.70 33.83 21.42
C LEU A 140 5.64 34.16 19.94
N VAL A 141 5.82 35.43 19.57
CA VAL A 141 5.89 35.87 18.19
C VAL A 141 7.14 35.31 17.50
N GLU A 142 8.31 35.40 18.13
CA GLU A 142 9.55 34.86 17.57
C GLU A 142 9.51 33.33 17.46
N TYR A 143 8.98 32.63 18.45
CA TYR A 143 8.79 31.18 18.42
C TYR A 143 7.84 30.76 17.30
N SER A 144 6.70 31.45 17.17
CA SER A 144 5.74 31.18 16.08
C SER A 144 6.38 31.39 14.70
N ARG A 145 7.18 32.44 14.54
CA ARG A 145 7.90 32.71 13.29
C ARG A 145 8.90 31.61 12.96
N ARG A 146 9.71 31.16 13.92
CA ARG A 146 10.67 30.05 13.71
C ARG A 146 9.96 28.73 13.39
N LEU A 147 8.80 28.47 14.01
CA LEU A 147 8.01 27.29 13.71
C LEU A 147 7.47 27.34 12.28
N VAL A 148 6.97 28.49 11.82
CA VAL A 148 6.50 28.69 10.44
C VAL A 148 7.63 28.49 9.45
N GLU A 149 8.80 29.10 9.67
CA GLU A 149 9.97 28.94 8.81
C GLU A 149 10.37 27.45 8.70
N ARG A 150 10.40 26.72 9.83
CA ARG A 150 10.74 25.28 9.86
C ARG A 150 9.69 24.43 9.13
N LEU A 151 8.40 24.77 9.26
CA LEU A 151 7.32 24.12 8.53
C LEU A 151 7.40 24.39 7.02
N GLU A 152 7.69 25.61 6.61
CA GLU A 152 7.89 25.97 5.19
C GLU A 152 9.06 25.21 4.58
N ASP A 153 10.17 25.07 5.30
CA ASP A 153 11.33 24.29 4.83
C ASP A 153 10.98 22.81 4.70
N LYS A 154 10.25 22.23 5.66
CA LYS A 154 9.79 20.86 5.57
C LYS A 154 8.79 20.64 4.42
N ILE A 155 7.90 21.57 4.19
CA ILE A 155 6.96 21.53 3.05
C ILE A 155 7.76 21.54 1.73
N ARG A 156 8.78 22.41 1.59
CA ARG A 156 9.63 22.45 0.39
C ARG A 156 10.42 21.16 0.19
N GLU A 157 10.97 20.58 1.27
CA GLU A 157 11.68 19.30 1.23
C GLU A 157 10.75 18.17 0.75
N LEU A 158 9.55 18.08 1.34
CA LEU A 158 8.54 17.09 0.96
C LEU A 158 8.06 17.28 -0.49
N GLN A 159 7.88 18.52 -0.94
CA GLN A 159 7.51 18.80 -2.33
C GLN A 159 8.59 18.33 -3.31
N LYS A 160 9.87 18.64 -3.06
CA LYS A 160 10.99 18.17 -3.89
C LYS A 160 11.08 16.64 -3.92
N ALA A 161 10.94 15.99 -2.77
CA ALA A 161 10.95 14.53 -2.71
C ALA A 161 9.77 13.91 -3.50
N ASN A 162 8.60 14.51 -3.42
CA ASN A 162 7.43 14.07 -4.18
C ASN A 162 7.59 14.26 -5.70
N GLU A 163 8.13 15.40 -6.12
CA GLU A 163 8.43 15.65 -7.54
C GLU A 163 9.43 14.64 -8.09
N GLU A 164 10.48 14.31 -7.33
CA GLU A 164 11.47 13.31 -7.75
C GLU A 164 10.86 11.89 -7.80
N LEU A 165 10.01 11.51 -6.84
CA LEU A 165 9.27 10.26 -6.87
C LEU A 165 8.37 10.16 -8.11
N GLN A 166 7.63 11.20 -8.42
CA GLN A 166 6.79 11.25 -9.62
C GLN A 166 7.61 11.15 -10.91
N ARG A 167 8.78 11.79 -10.95
CA ARG A 167 9.71 11.69 -12.08
C ARG A 167 10.24 10.28 -12.27
N ILE A 168 10.66 9.62 -11.19
CA ILE A 168 11.14 8.23 -11.22
C ILE A 168 10.03 7.28 -11.68
N ASP A 169 8.82 7.44 -11.17
CA ASP A 169 7.68 6.60 -11.54
C ASP A 169 7.31 6.77 -13.02
N LYS A 170 7.34 8.01 -13.51
CA LYS A 170 7.15 8.30 -14.94
C LYS A 170 8.24 7.64 -15.79
N MET A 171 9.52 7.81 -15.43
CA MET A 171 10.63 7.18 -16.17
C MET A 171 10.54 5.66 -16.16
N LYS A 172 10.16 5.05 -15.04
CA LYS A 172 9.91 3.60 -14.94
C LYS A 172 8.84 3.15 -15.93
N THR A 173 7.73 3.87 -15.99
CA THR A 173 6.62 3.55 -16.90
C THR A 173 7.04 3.70 -18.37
N ASP A 174 7.67 4.81 -18.71
CA ASP A 174 8.13 5.09 -20.08
C ASP A 174 9.17 4.04 -20.53
N PHE A 175 10.07 3.61 -19.63
CA PHE A 175 11.04 2.53 -19.90
C PHE A 175 10.35 1.19 -20.16
N VAL A 176 9.35 0.81 -19.35
CA VAL A 176 8.63 -0.45 -19.53
C VAL A 176 7.87 -0.47 -20.87
N VAL A 177 7.23 0.65 -21.22
CA VAL A 177 6.51 0.79 -22.50
C VAL A 177 7.48 0.65 -23.67
N LEU A 178 8.61 1.37 -23.64
CA LEU A 178 9.64 1.28 -24.69
C LEU A 178 10.22 -0.13 -24.82
N ALA A 179 10.63 -0.72 -23.70
CA ALA A 179 11.15 -2.09 -23.67
C ALA A 179 10.15 -3.11 -24.23
N GLY A 180 8.86 -2.93 -23.93
CA GLY A 180 7.81 -3.79 -24.47
C GLY A 180 7.68 -3.69 -25.99
N HIS A 181 7.77 -2.49 -26.55
CA HIS A 181 7.78 -2.32 -28.01
C HIS A 181 9.00 -2.95 -28.67
N GLU A 182 10.19 -2.74 -28.07
CA GLU A 182 11.45 -3.31 -28.57
C GLU A 182 11.51 -4.84 -28.44
N LEU A 183 10.82 -5.44 -27.49
CA LEU A 183 10.70 -6.89 -27.36
C LEU A 183 9.63 -7.50 -28.28
N ARG A 184 8.52 -6.80 -28.51
CA ARG A 184 7.43 -7.28 -29.38
C ARG A 184 7.91 -7.52 -30.80
N THR A 185 8.70 -6.62 -31.35
CA THR A 185 9.20 -6.68 -32.74
C THR A 185 9.98 -7.96 -33.02
N PRO A 186 11.08 -8.32 -32.32
CA PRO A 186 11.82 -9.54 -32.58
C PRO A 186 10.99 -10.80 -32.29
N LEU A 187 10.12 -10.78 -31.29
CA LEU A 187 9.23 -11.91 -31.01
C LEU A 187 8.25 -12.15 -32.16
N THR A 188 7.67 -11.12 -32.76
CA THR A 188 6.79 -11.22 -33.90
C THR A 188 7.53 -11.83 -35.10
N VAL A 189 8.80 -11.45 -35.34
CA VAL A 189 9.63 -11.99 -36.39
C VAL A 189 9.94 -13.47 -36.16
N ILE A 190 10.37 -13.85 -34.94
CA ILE A 190 10.67 -15.26 -34.58
C ILE A 190 9.41 -16.11 -34.75
N TYR A 191 8.26 -15.67 -34.27
CA TYR A 191 6.99 -16.36 -34.37
C TYR A 191 6.59 -16.52 -35.85
N GLY A 192 6.73 -15.44 -36.64
CA GLY A 192 6.42 -15.47 -38.09
C GLY A 192 7.26 -16.49 -38.87
N TYR A 193 8.57 -16.53 -38.62
CA TYR A 193 9.44 -17.55 -39.26
C TYR A 193 9.12 -18.96 -38.78
N ALA A 194 8.82 -19.16 -37.50
CA ALA A 194 8.39 -20.45 -36.99
C ALA A 194 7.11 -20.94 -37.70
N GLN A 195 6.12 -20.06 -37.87
CA GLN A 195 4.88 -20.39 -38.60
C GLN A 195 5.11 -20.70 -40.08
N LEU A 196 6.00 -19.94 -40.76
CA LEU A 196 6.39 -20.23 -42.14
C LEU A 196 7.05 -21.61 -42.26
N LEU A 197 7.95 -21.97 -41.34
CA LEU A 197 8.58 -23.29 -41.32
C LEU A 197 7.58 -24.40 -41.01
N LEU A 198 6.62 -24.21 -40.13
CA LEU A 198 5.56 -25.17 -39.83
C LEU A 198 4.64 -25.41 -41.05
N SER A 199 4.42 -24.38 -41.85
CA SER A 199 3.62 -24.48 -43.09
C SER A 199 4.39 -25.08 -44.28
N ASP A 200 5.72 -25.24 -44.22
CA ASP A 200 6.54 -25.81 -45.30
C ASP A 200 6.42 -27.34 -45.30
N PRO A 201 5.89 -27.96 -46.39
CA PRO A 201 5.76 -29.41 -46.50
C PRO A 201 7.09 -30.17 -46.47
N ARG A 202 8.21 -29.48 -46.74
CA ARG A 202 9.56 -30.08 -46.74
C ARG A 202 10.11 -30.32 -45.35
N ILE A 203 9.54 -29.73 -44.31
CA ILE A 203 9.94 -29.97 -42.93
C ILE A 203 9.39 -31.31 -42.44
N PRO A 204 10.25 -32.30 -42.14
CA PRO A 204 9.84 -33.64 -41.77
C PRO A 204 9.28 -33.73 -40.35
N GLY A 205 8.50 -34.79 -40.12
CA GLY A 205 7.90 -35.10 -38.82
C GLY A 205 6.55 -34.46 -38.59
N SER A 206 5.97 -34.69 -37.42
CA SER A 206 4.74 -34.04 -36.97
C SER A 206 5.01 -33.12 -35.76
N GLU A 207 4.04 -32.28 -35.44
CA GLU A 207 4.13 -31.40 -34.23
C GLU A 207 4.05 -32.21 -32.94
N ASP A 208 3.54 -33.43 -32.95
CA ASP A 208 3.38 -34.32 -31.80
C ASP A 208 4.52 -35.35 -31.68
N GLU A 209 5.37 -35.47 -32.74
CA GLU A 209 6.51 -36.40 -32.73
C GLU A 209 7.71 -35.76 -32.03
N GLU A 210 7.90 -36.11 -30.77
CA GLU A 210 8.97 -35.58 -29.94
C GLU A 210 10.35 -35.75 -30.57
N GLY A 211 11.10 -34.64 -30.67
CA GLY A 211 12.43 -34.60 -31.31
C GLY A 211 12.41 -34.41 -32.82
N SER A 212 11.27 -34.44 -33.50
CA SER A 212 11.19 -34.11 -34.92
C SER A 212 11.48 -32.63 -35.18
N PRO A 213 12.03 -32.24 -36.35
CA PRO A 213 12.21 -30.83 -36.69
C PRO A 213 10.92 -30.02 -36.56
N ARG A 214 9.79 -30.56 -36.99
CA ARG A 214 8.48 -29.90 -36.89
C ARG A 214 8.05 -29.70 -35.45
N TYR A 215 8.23 -30.70 -34.60
CA TYR A 215 8.00 -30.56 -33.13
C TYR A 215 8.84 -29.45 -32.51
N LEU A 216 10.16 -29.41 -32.83
CA LEU A 216 11.05 -28.38 -32.26
C LEU A 216 10.64 -26.97 -32.70
N ILE A 217 10.25 -26.80 -33.97
CA ILE A 217 9.76 -25.52 -34.50
C ILE A 217 8.44 -25.12 -33.78
N ALA A 218 7.54 -26.09 -33.60
CA ALA A 218 6.29 -25.84 -32.84
C ALA A 218 6.56 -25.42 -31.39
N GLN A 219 7.56 -26.03 -30.72
CA GLN A 219 7.98 -25.60 -29.40
C GLN A 219 8.53 -24.16 -29.38
N VAL A 220 9.32 -23.76 -30.39
CA VAL A 220 9.82 -22.39 -30.55
C VAL A 220 8.65 -21.41 -30.74
N ALA A 221 7.69 -21.75 -31.62
CA ALA A 221 6.50 -20.94 -31.85
C ALA A 221 5.70 -20.75 -30.55
N LYS A 222 5.43 -21.83 -29.80
CA LYS A 222 4.72 -21.81 -28.52
C LYS A 222 5.46 -20.97 -27.47
N ALA A 223 6.79 -21.13 -27.37
CA ALA A 223 7.61 -20.37 -26.42
C ALA A 223 7.60 -18.85 -26.72
N THR A 224 7.71 -18.51 -28.02
CA THR A 224 7.69 -17.13 -28.51
C THR A 224 6.33 -16.46 -28.23
N GLN A 225 5.25 -17.16 -28.50
CA GLN A 225 3.90 -16.67 -28.24
C GLN A 225 3.68 -16.45 -26.75
N ARG A 226 4.18 -17.38 -25.93
CA ARG A 226 4.13 -17.21 -24.46
C ARG A 226 4.91 -15.98 -23.98
N LEU A 227 6.12 -15.76 -24.51
CA LEU A 227 6.94 -14.61 -24.16
C LEU A 227 6.28 -13.28 -24.60
N SER A 228 5.68 -13.25 -25.80
CA SER A 228 4.90 -12.11 -26.27
C SER A 228 3.76 -11.76 -25.31
N GLN A 229 3.04 -12.77 -24.80
CA GLN A 229 1.96 -12.56 -23.85
C GLN A 229 2.49 -12.03 -22.50
N VAL A 230 3.63 -12.51 -22.03
CA VAL A 230 4.28 -12.00 -20.79
C VAL A 230 4.61 -10.51 -20.94
N VAL A 231 5.20 -10.14 -22.07
CA VAL A 231 5.54 -8.74 -22.37
C VAL A 231 4.27 -7.87 -22.40
N GLU A 232 3.20 -8.34 -23.05
CA GLU A 232 1.91 -7.63 -23.08
C GLU A 232 1.30 -7.48 -21.67
N ASP A 233 1.32 -8.54 -20.85
CA ASP A 233 0.79 -8.52 -19.50
C ASP A 233 1.56 -7.49 -18.62
N ILE A 234 2.89 -7.44 -18.72
CA ILE A 234 3.74 -6.45 -18.02
C ILE A 234 3.43 -5.02 -18.47
N LEU A 235 3.30 -4.81 -19.79
CA LEU A 235 2.95 -3.52 -20.37
C LEU A 235 1.59 -3.04 -19.86
N ASN A 236 0.58 -3.91 -19.89
CA ASN A 236 -0.76 -3.57 -19.44
C ASN A 236 -0.77 -3.18 -17.95
N VAL A 237 -0.08 -3.95 -17.09
CA VAL A 237 0.05 -3.62 -15.67
C VAL A 237 0.72 -2.25 -15.48
N SER A 238 1.80 -1.98 -16.22
CA SER A 238 2.51 -0.69 -16.14
C SER A 238 1.64 0.49 -16.58
N MET A 239 0.82 0.31 -17.63
CA MET A 239 -0.10 1.36 -18.12
C MET A 239 -1.27 1.61 -17.14
N ILE A 240 -1.79 0.54 -16.54
CA ILE A 240 -2.84 0.62 -15.51
C ILE A 240 -2.32 1.39 -14.30
N ASP A 241 -1.13 1.06 -13.81
CA ASP A 241 -0.50 1.73 -12.66
C ASP A 241 -0.29 3.22 -12.86
N ALA A 242 0.14 3.58 -14.07
CA ALA A 242 0.35 4.98 -14.43
C ALA A 242 -0.96 5.73 -14.71
N ASN A 243 -2.12 5.06 -14.58
CA ASN A 243 -3.43 5.60 -14.98
C ASN A 243 -3.44 6.14 -16.42
N ARG A 244 -2.70 5.44 -17.32
CA ARG A 244 -2.48 5.83 -18.72
C ARG A 244 -3.14 4.87 -19.70
N LEU A 245 -4.08 4.03 -19.25
CA LEU A 245 -4.81 3.13 -20.14
C LEU A 245 -5.78 3.97 -20.99
N GLU A 246 -5.38 4.25 -22.23
CA GLU A 246 -6.26 4.89 -23.21
C GLU A 246 -7.33 3.90 -23.66
N LEU A 247 -8.59 4.30 -23.57
CA LEU A 247 -9.76 3.51 -23.94
C LEU A 247 -10.42 4.07 -25.19
N ALA A 248 -10.61 3.22 -26.21
CA ALA A 248 -11.41 3.54 -27.39
C ALA A 248 -12.89 3.26 -27.07
N MET A 249 -13.55 4.20 -26.38
CA MET A 249 -14.92 4.05 -25.90
C MET A 249 -15.93 3.97 -27.04
N GLY A 250 -16.79 2.94 -26.99
CA GLY A 250 -17.90 2.74 -27.92
C GLY A 250 -18.98 1.82 -27.31
N PRO A 251 -20.13 1.63 -27.98
CA PRO A 251 -21.17 0.72 -27.51
C PRO A 251 -20.70 -0.73 -27.63
N VAL A 252 -20.76 -1.48 -26.52
CA VAL A 252 -20.36 -2.89 -26.44
C VAL A 252 -21.52 -3.74 -25.99
N PHE A 253 -21.92 -4.71 -26.81
CA PHE A 253 -22.95 -5.70 -26.51
C PHE A 253 -22.31 -6.90 -25.79
N LEU A 254 -22.58 -7.06 -24.53
CA LEU A 254 -21.95 -8.08 -23.66
C LEU A 254 -22.26 -9.51 -24.11
N ASP A 255 -23.42 -9.79 -24.69
CA ASP A 255 -23.76 -11.12 -25.22
C ASP A 255 -22.78 -11.52 -26.32
N HIS A 256 -22.57 -10.66 -27.32
CA HIS A 256 -21.65 -10.91 -28.41
C HIS A 256 -20.20 -11.04 -27.92
N LEU A 257 -19.80 -10.15 -26.97
CA LEU A 257 -18.46 -10.16 -26.43
C LEU A 257 -18.16 -11.45 -25.66
N VAL A 258 -19.05 -11.87 -24.76
CA VAL A 258 -18.91 -13.12 -24.00
C VAL A 258 -18.86 -14.34 -24.90
N ARG A 259 -19.74 -14.42 -25.89
CA ARG A 259 -19.75 -15.54 -26.87
C ARG A 259 -18.45 -15.59 -27.69
N SER A 260 -17.93 -14.44 -28.12
CA SER A 260 -16.63 -14.36 -28.80
C SER A 260 -15.51 -14.89 -27.91
N VAL A 261 -15.44 -14.46 -26.65
CA VAL A 261 -14.40 -14.93 -25.70
C VAL A 261 -14.51 -16.45 -25.46
N ILE A 262 -15.73 -16.98 -25.32
CA ILE A 262 -15.95 -18.43 -25.15
C ILE A 262 -15.47 -19.19 -26.38
N ALA A 263 -15.78 -18.72 -27.58
CA ALA A 263 -15.36 -19.35 -28.83
C ALA A 263 -13.81 -19.38 -28.94
N ASP A 264 -13.16 -18.27 -28.64
CA ASP A 264 -11.71 -18.16 -28.67
C ASP A 264 -11.03 -19.12 -27.64
N ILE A 265 -11.54 -19.14 -26.40
CA ILE A 265 -11.02 -20.02 -25.34
C ILE A 265 -11.20 -21.50 -25.72
N THR A 266 -12.38 -21.86 -26.20
CA THR A 266 -12.71 -23.25 -26.55
C THR A 266 -11.85 -23.73 -27.74
N SER A 267 -11.59 -22.86 -28.69
CA SER A 267 -10.72 -23.20 -29.86
C SER A 267 -9.27 -23.50 -29.48
N LEU A 268 -8.79 -22.89 -28.40
CA LEU A 268 -7.42 -23.08 -27.87
C LEU A 268 -7.26 -24.31 -26.98
N ALA A 269 -8.35 -24.88 -26.51
CA ALA A 269 -8.34 -26.06 -25.66
C ALA A 269 -9.42 -27.06 -26.06
N PRO A 270 -9.34 -27.64 -27.27
CA PRO A 270 -10.37 -28.53 -27.81
C PRO A 270 -10.50 -29.84 -26.99
N ASP A 271 -9.46 -30.21 -26.25
CA ASP A 271 -9.44 -31.46 -25.47
C ASP A 271 -10.07 -31.32 -24.07
N ARG A 272 -10.51 -30.11 -23.70
CA ARG A 272 -11.11 -29.88 -22.39
C ARG A 272 -12.62 -30.18 -22.42
N ASP A 273 -13.07 -31.08 -21.56
CA ASP A 273 -14.49 -31.42 -21.39
C ASP A 273 -15.14 -30.44 -20.39
N LEU A 274 -15.47 -29.23 -20.87
CA LEU A 274 -16.11 -28.19 -20.07
C LEU A 274 -17.41 -27.71 -20.72
N THR A 275 -18.45 -27.54 -19.90
CA THR A 275 -19.73 -27.01 -20.37
C THR A 275 -19.84 -25.52 -20.05
N PHE A 276 -19.99 -24.68 -21.10
CA PHE A 276 -20.31 -23.26 -20.95
C PHE A 276 -21.81 -23.01 -21.06
N LYS A 277 -22.38 -22.22 -20.12
CA LYS A 277 -23.77 -21.80 -20.16
C LYS A 277 -23.85 -20.28 -20.05
N VAL A 278 -24.55 -19.64 -20.98
CA VAL A 278 -24.78 -18.19 -20.99
C VAL A 278 -26.26 -17.93 -20.75
N LYS A 279 -26.60 -16.99 -19.87
CA LYS A 279 -27.98 -16.67 -19.50
C LYS A 279 -28.16 -15.16 -19.26
N GLY A 280 -29.29 -14.62 -19.71
CA GLY A 280 -29.72 -13.26 -19.36
C GLY A 280 -28.84 -12.14 -19.92
N LEU A 281 -28.09 -12.39 -21.02
CA LEU A 281 -27.29 -11.37 -21.70
C LEU A 281 -27.97 -10.78 -22.94
N GLU A 282 -28.93 -11.50 -23.52
CA GLU A 282 -29.51 -11.23 -24.85
C GLU A 282 -30.29 -9.90 -24.89
N ASP A 283 -30.96 -9.56 -23.79
CA ASP A 283 -31.84 -8.35 -23.68
C ASP A 283 -31.13 -7.19 -22.92
N LEU A 284 -29.84 -7.31 -22.62
CA LEU A 284 -29.12 -6.26 -21.90
C LEU A 284 -28.76 -5.10 -22.84
N PRO A 285 -28.89 -3.85 -22.36
CA PRO A 285 -28.43 -2.70 -23.13
C PRO A 285 -26.91 -2.72 -23.31
N PRO A 286 -26.38 -2.08 -24.36
CA PRO A 286 -24.93 -1.98 -24.53
C PRO A 286 -24.32 -1.12 -23.40
N VAL A 287 -23.13 -1.50 -22.95
CA VAL A 287 -22.29 -0.66 -22.09
C VAL A 287 -21.38 0.22 -22.96
N MET A 288 -21.00 1.40 -22.47
CA MET A 288 -19.95 2.21 -23.11
C MET A 288 -18.59 1.71 -22.64
N GLY A 289 -17.74 1.27 -23.57
CA GLY A 289 -16.43 0.74 -23.25
C GLY A 289 -15.57 0.46 -24.47
N ASP A 290 -14.32 0.09 -24.24
CA ASP A 290 -13.42 -0.44 -25.25
C ASP A 290 -13.63 -1.96 -25.38
N GLY A 291 -14.28 -2.39 -26.45
CA GLY A 291 -14.62 -3.79 -26.68
C GLY A 291 -13.38 -4.72 -26.69
N ARG A 292 -12.23 -4.26 -27.17
CA ARG A 292 -10.99 -5.04 -27.18
C ARG A 292 -10.42 -5.22 -25.79
N ARG A 293 -10.44 -4.18 -24.97
CA ARG A 293 -9.99 -4.23 -23.57
C ARG A 293 -10.95 -5.06 -22.72
N LEU A 294 -12.25 -4.89 -22.87
CA LEU A 294 -13.24 -5.72 -22.19
C LEU A 294 -13.14 -7.19 -22.59
N HIS A 295 -12.85 -7.49 -23.88
CA HIS A 295 -12.55 -8.85 -24.31
C HIS A 295 -11.34 -9.43 -23.56
N GLN A 296 -10.27 -8.66 -23.43
CA GLN A 296 -9.07 -9.06 -22.67
C GLN A 296 -9.37 -9.32 -21.20
N ALA A 297 -10.18 -8.47 -20.56
CA ALA A 297 -10.57 -8.65 -19.15
C ALA A 297 -11.38 -9.95 -18.98
N LEU A 298 -12.40 -10.16 -19.81
CA LEU A 298 -13.23 -11.37 -19.78
C LEU A 298 -12.43 -12.62 -20.10
N TRP A 299 -11.51 -12.55 -21.09
CA TRP A 299 -10.57 -13.62 -21.39
C TRP A 299 -9.78 -14.04 -20.15
N ASN A 300 -9.22 -13.08 -19.41
CA ASN A 300 -8.44 -13.37 -18.21
C ASN A 300 -9.27 -14.04 -17.11
N VAL A 301 -10.52 -13.63 -16.92
CA VAL A 301 -11.41 -14.23 -15.93
C VAL A 301 -11.89 -15.62 -16.38
N LEU A 302 -12.35 -15.76 -17.62
CA LEU A 302 -12.85 -17.04 -18.15
C LEU A 302 -11.76 -18.09 -18.31
N SER A 303 -10.55 -17.69 -18.76
CA SER A 303 -9.41 -18.61 -18.82
C SER A 303 -8.99 -19.08 -17.43
N ASN A 304 -9.14 -18.24 -16.42
CA ASN A 304 -8.89 -18.61 -15.04
C ASN A 304 -9.96 -19.58 -14.52
N ALA A 305 -11.23 -19.33 -14.79
CA ALA A 305 -12.34 -20.24 -14.48
C ALA A 305 -12.11 -21.62 -15.12
N MET A 306 -11.74 -21.65 -16.42
CA MET A 306 -11.43 -22.90 -17.12
C MET A 306 -10.23 -23.63 -16.52
N LYS A 307 -9.17 -22.90 -16.14
CA LYS A 307 -7.95 -23.46 -15.57
C LYS A 307 -8.19 -24.17 -14.23
N TYR A 308 -9.07 -23.67 -13.41
CA TYR A 308 -9.33 -24.21 -12.08
C TYR A 308 -10.58 -25.08 -11.96
N THR A 309 -11.25 -25.30 -13.08
CA THR A 309 -12.37 -26.25 -13.18
C THR A 309 -11.87 -27.57 -13.79
N PRO A 310 -12.06 -28.73 -13.16
CA PRO A 310 -11.72 -30.03 -13.74
C PRO A 310 -12.63 -30.39 -14.90
N ASP A 311 -12.20 -31.35 -15.72
CA ASP A 311 -13.02 -31.86 -16.83
C ASP A 311 -14.32 -32.50 -16.34
N GLY A 312 -15.39 -32.36 -17.12
CA GLY A 312 -16.77 -32.64 -16.70
C GLY A 312 -17.44 -31.45 -15.97
N GLY A 313 -16.67 -30.38 -15.65
CA GLY A 313 -17.16 -29.21 -14.94
C GLY A 313 -17.97 -28.23 -15.81
N ARG A 314 -18.44 -27.18 -15.16
CA ARG A 314 -19.34 -26.19 -15.77
C ARG A 314 -18.91 -24.77 -15.44
N ILE A 315 -18.99 -23.88 -16.42
CA ILE A 315 -18.82 -22.43 -16.26
C ILE A 315 -20.12 -21.77 -16.73
N THR A 316 -20.77 -21.05 -15.82
CA THR A 316 -22.03 -20.37 -16.10
C THR A 316 -21.81 -18.86 -16.08
N ILE A 317 -22.18 -18.17 -17.15
CA ILE A 317 -22.11 -16.72 -17.26
C ILE A 317 -23.55 -16.20 -17.20
N THR A 318 -23.82 -15.32 -16.26
CA THR A 318 -25.17 -14.72 -16.09
C THR A 318 -25.04 -13.20 -16.06
N GLY A 319 -25.89 -12.52 -16.83
CA GLY A 319 -25.96 -11.07 -16.87
C GLY A 319 -27.31 -10.58 -16.37
N GLN A 320 -27.30 -9.49 -15.62
CA GLN A 320 -28.52 -8.80 -15.18
C GLN A 320 -28.28 -7.30 -15.08
N LYS A 321 -29.30 -6.50 -15.40
CA LYS A 321 -29.28 -5.06 -15.15
C LYS A 321 -29.58 -4.81 -13.68
N VAL A 322 -28.71 -4.05 -13.00
CA VAL A 322 -28.87 -3.65 -11.60
C VAL A 322 -28.72 -2.13 -11.54
N GLU A 323 -29.81 -1.42 -11.29
CA GLU A 323 -29.83 0.05 -11.29
C GLU A 323 -29.21 0.66 -12.57
N GLN A 324 -28.09 1.37 -12.43
CA GLN A 324 -27.37 2.03 -13.52
C GLN A 324 -26.13 1.24 -13.96
N ALA A 325 -26.12 -0.08 -13.77
CA ALA A 325 -25.02 -0.95 -14.16
C ALA A 325 -25.52 -2.30 -14.69
N ILE A 326 -24.64 -2.99 -15.42
CA ILE A 326 -24.80 -4.40 -15.73
C ILE A 326 -23.92 -5.19 -14.77
N HIS A 327 -24.53 -6.15 -14.08
CA HIS A 327 -23.86 -7.11 -13.24
C HIS A 327 -23.67 -8.41 -14.03
N LEU A 328 -22.43 -8.74 -14.34
CA LEU A 328 -22.02 -9.98 -14.97
C LEU A 328 -21.42 -10.90 -13.90
N MET A 329 -21.95 -12.12 -13.80
CA MET A 329 -21.48 -13.15 -12.89
C MET A 329 -20.92 -14.33 -13.70
N ILE A 330 -19.70 -14.75 -13.39
CA ILE A 330 -19.01 -15.88 -14.00
C ILE A 330 -18.77 -16.90 -12.90
N GLN A 331 -19.59 -17.94 -12.89
CA GLN A 331 -19.57 -19.01 -11.88
C GLN A 331 -18.95 -20.26 -12.47
N ASP A 332 -17.91 -20.79 -11.84
CA ASP A 332 -17.31 -22.07 -12.14
C ASP A 332 -17.64 -23.14 -11.07
N THR A 333 -17.44 -24.40 -11.42
CA THR A 333 -17.54 -25.54 -10.51
C THR A 333 -16.15 -26.11 -10.22
N GLY A 334 -15.18 -25.24 -9.99
CA GLY A 334 -13.80 -25.57 -9.74
C GLY A 334 -13.44 -25.75 -8.28
N ILE A 335 -12.14 -25.74 -8.01
CA ILE A 335 -11.56 -26.02 -6.68
C ILE A 335 -11.86 -24.93 -5.63
N GLY A 336 -12.38 -23.75 -6.05
CA GLY A 336 -12.64 -22.63 -5.16
C GLY A 336 -11.40 -21.84 -4.74
N ILE A 337 -11.62 -20.85 -3.88
CA ILE A 337 -10.62 -19.89 -3.39
C ILE A 337 -10.86 -19.70 -1.88
N ASP A 338 -9.80 -19.75 -1.09
CA ASP A 338 -9.91 -19.50 0.35
C ASP A 338 -10.33 -18.06 0.65
N PRO A 339 -11.14 -17.84 1.69
CA PRO A 339 -11.67 -16.51 2.02
C PRO A 339 -10.61 -15.41 2.14
N GLU A 340 -9.45 -15.75 2.69
CA GLU A 340 -8.33 -14.83 2.89
C GLU A 340 -7.62 -14.44 1.59
N GLU A 341 -7.81 -15.22 0.54
CA GLU A 341 -7.13 -15.05 -0.74
C GLU A 341 -7.98 -14.36 -1.81
N ARG A 342 -9.30 -14.20 -1.57
CA ARG A 342 -10.24 -13.64 -2.56
C ARG A 342 -9.86 -12.26 -3.07
N GLU A 343 -9.28 -11.42 -2.23
CA GLU A 343 -8.79 -10.09 -2.63
C GLU A 343 -7.39 -10.19 -3.22
N ARG A 344 -6.54 -11.06 -2.68
CA ARG A 344 -5.14 -11.22 -3.06
C ARG A 344 -4.94 -11.80 -4.46
N ILE A 345 -5.89 -12.59 -4.97
CA ILE A 345 -5.82 -13.10 -6.35
C ILE A 345 -5.77 -12.01 -7.43
N PHE A 346 -6.14 -10.78 -7.09
CA PHE A 346 -6.03 -9.60 -7.95
C PHE A 346 -4.71 -8.84 -7.78
N GLU A 347 -3.87 -9.21 -6.81
CA GLU A 347 -2.53 -8.65 -6.63
C GLU A 347 -1.58 -9.16 -7.72
N ARG A 348 -0.52 -8.38 -7.98
CA ARG A 348 0.47 -8.71 -9.01
C ARG A 348 1.31 -9.90 -8.57
N PHE A 349 1.59 -10.78 -9.55
CA PHE A 349 2.42 -11.97 -9.35
C PHE A 349 1.90 -12.92 -8.26
N TYR A 350 0.65 -12.73 -7.83
CA TYR A 350 0.05 -13.61 -6.86
C TYR A 350 -0.44 -14.90 -7.53
N VAL A 351 0.06 -16.03 -7.04
CA VAL A 351 -0.30 -17.38 -7.51
C VAL A 351 -0.52 -18.26 -6.30
N LEU A 352 -1.68 -18.90 -6.21
CA LEU A 352 -2.11 -19.74 -5.08
C LEU A 352 -1.24 -20.97 -4.79
N GLU A 353 -0.40 -21.38 -5.72
CA GLU A 353 0.55 -22.49 -5.59
C GLU A 353 1.87 -22.18 -6.25
N ASN A 354 2.96 -22.78 -5.76
CA ASN A 354 4.29 -22.79 -6.39
C ASN A 354 4.28 -23.59 -7.72
N THR A 355 3.32 -23.29 -8.61
CA THR A 355 3.15 -23.92 -9.91
C THR A 355 4.18 -23.44 -10.95
N LEU A 356 5.22 -22.72 -10.51
CA LEU A 356 6.32 -22.29 -11.37
C LEU A 356 7.08 -23.45 -12.02
N LEU A 357 6.86 -24.69 -11.58
CA LEU A 357 7.68 -25.83 -12.01
C LEU A 357 6.99 -26.85 -12.94
N HIS A 358 5.67 -26.87 -13.09
CA HIS A 358 5.06 -28.01 -13.77
C HIS A 358 3.80 -27.73 -14.61
N ARG A 359 3.80 -26.99 -15.65
CA ARG A 359 2.92 -27.09 -16.84
C ARG A 359 2.79 -25.77 -17.59
N SER A 360 3.08 -25.81 -18.87
CA SER A 360 3.28 -24.62 -19.74
C SER A 360 2.01 -24.07 -20.40
N SER A 361 0.81 -24.58 -20.09
CA SER A 361 -0.43 -24.16 -20.76
C SER A 361 -1.32 -23.31 -19.86
N LYS A 362 -1.81 -22.18 -20.36
CA LYS A 362 -2.82 -21.32 -19.69
C LYS A 362 -4.20 -21.98 -19.58
N THR A 363 -4.47 -23.00 -20.39
CA THR A 363 -5.77 -23.64 -20.53
C THR A 363 -5.84 -25.04 -19.92
N ALA A 364 -4.69 -25.65 -19.61
CA ALA A 364 -4.66 -26.93 -18.91
C ALA A 364 -5.11 -26.78 -17.44
N PHE A 365 -5.76 -27.80 -16.90
CA PHE A 365 -6.15 -27.84 -15.49
C PHE A 365 -4.92 -27.57 -14.59
N LYS A 366 -5.00 -26.60 -13.71
CA LYS A 366 -3.89 -26.06 -12.90
C LYS A 366 -2.65 -25.64 -13.71
N GLY A 367 -2.85 -25.17 -14.95
CA GLY A 367 -1.76 -24.66 -15.82
C GLY A 367 -1.09 -23.41 -15.23
N GLY A 368 0.21 -23.23 -15.49
CA GLY A 368 1.00 -22.10 -14.97
C GLY A 368 0.59 -20.74 -15.56
N GLY A 369 0.71 -19.69 -14.76
CA GLY A 369 0.54 -18.29 -15.17
C GLY A 369 1.37 -17.39 -14.26
N LEU A 370 1.70 -16.16 -14.71
CA LEU A 370 2.51 -15.19 -13.98
C LEU A 370 1.76 -14.47 -12.85
N GLY A 371 0.48 -14.77 -12.64
CA GLY A 371 -0.33 -14.04 -11.65
C GLY A 371 -0.65 -12.59 -12.05
N LEU A 372 -0.64 -12.27 -13.34
CA LEU A 372 -0.93 -10.92 -13.85
C LEU A 372 -2.33 -10.81 -14.48
N GLY A 373 -2.94 -11.92 -14.90
CA GLY A 373 -4.19 -11.89 -15.68
C GLY A 373 -5.36 -11.25 -14.92
N LEU A 374 -5.58 -11.60 -13.65
CA LEU A 374 -6.66 -11.01 -12.85
C LEU A 374 -6.36 -9.56 -12.47
N THR A 375 -5.10 -9.20 -12.24
CA THR A 375 -4.66 -7.81 -12.04
C THR A 375 -5.00 -6.95 -13.27
N VAL A 376 -4.69 -7.46 -14.48
CA VAL A 376 -5.03 -6.79 -15.74
C VAL A 376 -6.55 -6.68 -15.91
N ALA A 377 -7.30 -7.76 -15.59
CA ALA A 377 -8.76 -7.72 -15.65
C ALA A 377 -9.34 -6.65 -14.74
N ARG A 378 -8.87 -6.58 -13.49
CA ARG A 378 -9.28 -5.56 -12.50
C ARG A 378 -9.00 -4.15 -13.01
N GLY A 379 -7.78 -3.88 -13.46
CA GLY A 379 -7.40 -2.56 -13.96
C GLY A 379 -8.22 -2.13 -15.19
N ILE A 380 -8.51 -3.04 -16.12
CA ILE A 380 -9.37 -2.75 -17.27
C ILE A 380 -10.80 -2.41 -16.80
N ILE A 381 -11.39 -3.20 -15.92
CA ILE A 381 -12.76 -2.98 -15.42
C ILE A 381 -12.84 -1.66 -14.65
N GLU A 382 -11.88 -1.37 -13.78
CA GLU A 382 -11.79 -0.11 -13.04
C GLU A 382 -11.60 1.10 -13.95
N ALA A 383 -10.81 0.98 -15.02
CA ALA A 383 -10.66 2.03 -16.04
C ALA A 383 -11.98 2.32 -16.80
N HIS A 384 -12.89 1.36 -16.85
CA HIS A 384 -14.25 1.55 -17.38
C HIS A 384 -15.25 2.06 -16.32
N GLY A 385 -14.78 2.46 -15.13
CA GLY A 385 -15.63 2.88 -14.01
C GLY A 385 -16.39 1.74 -13.35
N GLY A 386 -16.01 0.49 -13.64
CA GLY A 386 -16.61 -0.72 -13.10
C GLY A 386 -15.96 -1.24 -11.83
N LYS A 387 -16.41 -2.41 -11.37
CA LYS A 387 -15.85 -3.12 -10.22
C LYS A 387 -15.80 -4.61 -10.51
N ILE A 388 -14.73 -5.30 -10.02
CA ILE A 388 -14.61 -6.76 -10.08
C ILE A 388 -14.24 -7.31 -8.71
N TRP A 389 -14.85 -8.44 -8.32
CA TRP A 389 -14.50 -9.18 -7.11
C TRP A 389 -14.81 -10.67 -7.28
N ALA A 390 -14.37 -11.50 -6.31
CA ALA A 390 -14.60 -12.93 -6.31
C ALA A 390 -15.29 -13.38 -5.03
N GLU A 391 -16.21 -14.33 -5.15
CA GLU A 391 -16.86 -15.04 -4.04
C GLU A 391 -16.63 -16.53 -4.20
N SER A 392 -16.28 -17.22 -3.10
CA SER A 392 -16.11 -18.66 -3.08
C SER A 392 -16.32 -19.17 -1.65
N PRO A 393 -16.95 -20.33 -1.43
CA PRO A 393 -17.14 -20.88 -0.08
C PRO A 393 -15.84 -21.30 0.61
N GLY A 394 -14.78 -21.55 -0.15
CA GLY A 394 -13.47 -22.00 0.31
C GLY A 394 -12.76 -22.77 -0.80
N ARG A 395 -11.57 -23.29 -0.54
CA ARG A 395 -10.80 -24.12 -1.47
C ARG A 395 -10.87 -25.58 -1.06
N ASP A 396 -11.34 -26.45 -1.97
CA ASP A 396 -11.42 -27.88 -1.76
C ASP A 396 -11.38 -28.61 -3.11
N GLU A 397 -10.36 -29.47 -3.31
CA GLU A 397 -10.15 -30.17 -4.59
C GLU A 397 -11.03 -31.40 -4.77
N GLU A 398 -11.63 -31.92 -3.66
CA GLU A 398 -12.53 -33.05 -3.71
C GLU A 398 -14.01 -32.60 -3.83
N ARG A 399 -14.40 -31.58 -3.06
CA ARG A 399 -15.77 -31.06 -3.03
C ARG A 399 -16.09 -30.08 -4.14
N LEU A 400 -15.07 -29.45 -4.72
CA LEU A 400 -15.19 -28.53 -5.82
C LEU A 400 -16.24 -27.40 -5.57
N PRO A 401 -16.04 -26.57 -4.54
CA PRO A 401 -17.03 -25.59 -4.12
C PRO A 401 -17.30 -24.48 -5.16
N GLY A 402 -16.36 -24.32 -6.10
CA GLY A 402 -16.43 -23.33 -7.17
C GLY A 402 -16.12 -21.91 -6.74
N THR A 403 -16.03 -21.04 -7.74
CA THR A 403 -15.86 -19.59 -7.57
C THR A 403 -16.87 -18.84 -8.41
N THR A 404 -17.31 -17.69 -7.93
CA THR A 404 -18.10 -16.73 -8.71
C THR A 404 -17.33 -15.43 -8.81
N PHE A 405 -16.93 -15.05 -10.02
CA PHE A 405 -16.41 -13.73 -10.31
C PHE A 405 -17.56 -12.80 -10.66
N HIS A 406 -17.59 -11.64 -10.05
CA HIS A 406 -18.59 -10.60 -10.24
C HIS A 406 -17.96 -9.41 -10.92
N ILE A 407 -18.58 -8.89 -11.98
CA ILE A 407 -18.17 -7.71 -12.71
C ILE A 407 -19.35 -6.75 -12.78
N LEU A 408 -19.19 -5.53 -12.33
CA LEU A 408 -20.14 -4.44 -12.52
C LEU A 408 -19.59 -3.48 -13.57
N LEU A 409 -20.37 -3.20 -14.61
CA LEU A 409 -20.05 -2.21 -15.63
C LEU A 409 -21.14 -1.14 -15.65
N PRO A 410 -20.80 0.16 -15.56
CA PRO A 410 -21.78 1.23 -15.57
C PRO A 410 -22.48 1.33 -16.92
N LEU A 411 -23.76 1.62 -16.89
CA LEU A 411 -24.52 2.02 -18.07
C LEU A 411 -24.31 3.51 -18.35
N PRO A 412 -24.38 3.93 -19.62
CA PRO A 412 -24.37 5.35 -19.92
C PRO A 412 -25.52 6.07 -19.21
N ALA A 413 -25.26 7.26 -18.69
CA ALA A 413 -26.34 8.08 -18.13
C ALA A 413 -27.43 8.25 -19.19
N PRO A 414 -28.73 8.18 -18.81
CA PRO A 414 -29.80 8.49 -19.75
C PRO A 414 -29.53 9.89 -20.32
N PRO A 415 -29.79 10.11 -21.62
CA PRO A 415 -29.69 11.45 -22.18
C PRO A 415 -30.55 12.39 -21.34
N ASP A 416 -29.99 13.52 -20.91
CA ASP A 416 -30.78 14.55 -20.25
C ASP A 416 -31.98 14.88 -21.14
N GLU A 417 -33.17 14.58 -20.66
CA GLU A 417 -34.41 15.04 -21.30
C GLU A 417 -34.46 16.56 -21.13
N GLY A 418 -33.82 17.28 -22.09
CA GLY A 418 -33.81 18.73 -22.19
C GLY A 418 -35.16 19.27 -22.64
#